data_7d736a3343e5b2a36d20e64e9c724038
#
_entry.id   7d736a3343e5b2a36d20e64e9c724038
#
_cell.length_a   1.000
_cell.length_b   1.000
_cell.length_c   1.000
_cell.angle_alpha   90.00
_cell.angle_beta   90.00
_cell.angle_gamma   90.00
#
_symmetry.space_group_name_H-M   'P 1'
#
loop_
_entity.id
_entity.type
_entity.pdbx_description
1 polymer ?
#
loop_
_entity_poly.entity_id
_entity_poly.type
_entity_poly.pdbx_seq_one_letter_code
_entity_poly.pdbx_strand_id
1 'polypeptide(L)'
;MRAVSSVASLLRYWAVKCLDLTEVCIPAHNLMTLLLHRDPLTIKLCAQYVQQLTVLIHEIQDKDLTQCFLSKVGGDLTSCSLDWELLHYLLQNSSTQSITVDLRKSKISEKSIIHLLPFLDRIVFKRPSPSFVLSAIRESFKTHARHCIPSLLKSLAHVISLTCRELDTVDCAALLFILKHSDGVKLNLLWTSIPQGEIQALLLTLENISHLSVDRNLLLRLLQGCTASGVQQGATAAGLLRTLQHKLDLSCSSCVELSEQEHRETLCLGAGDCRAISTVLRHSSQDTLLNLQDCEVEDSGLELLFPVLNKVHLRTSKALLIQMVSLVPVGSERDTVIRAKSLCRALGGELDLSETTLDQRACDALVWILEFSEGLTELNLSHCQLTDQLLHTLIPHLHKVQDLDVSHNKITDALTDRLLQLVSINTSITVRVFSNNIMDRTPFLNDKHFEMW
;
A
#
# COMPACT_ATOMS: atom_id res chain seq x y z
N MET A 1 24.98 44.86 -11.30
CA MET A 1 24.12 45.98 -10.88
C MET A 1 23.19 46.46 -12.01
N ARG A 2 23.69 46.93 -13.18
CA ARG A 2 22.86 47.56 -14.23
C ARG A 2 21.67 46.69 -14.68
N ALA A 3 21.86 45.38 -14.92
CA ALA A 3 20.78 44.49 -15.40
C ALA A 3 19.60 44.38 -14.39
N VAL A 4 19.86 44.21 -13.09
CA VAL A 4 18.82 44.08 -12.06
C VAL A 4 18.07 45.42 -11.87
N SER A 5 18.79 46.53 -11.89
CA SER A 5 18.16 47.88 -11.84
C SER A 5 17.31 48.11 -13.06
N SER A 6 17.72 47.65 -14.25
CA SER A 6 16.90 47.74 -15.48
C SER A 6 15.64 46.88 -15.37
N VAL A 7 15.76 45.66 -14.88
CA VAL A 7 14.59 44.79 -14.64
C VAL A 7 13.64 45.42 -13.61
N ALA A 8 14.15 45.92 -12.49
CA ALA A 8 13.34 46.58 -11.47
C ALA A 8 12.65 47.86 -12.02
N SER A 9 13.30 48.57 -12.94
CA SER A 9 12.69 49.72 -13.64
C SER A 9 11.58 49.31 -14.60
N LEU A 10 11.77 48.22 -15.35
CA LEU A 10 10.77 47.67 -16.28
C LEU A 10 9.55 47.13 -15.54
N LEU A 11 9.70 46.55 -14.38
CA LEU A 11 8.61 46.04 -13.54
C LEU A 11 7.66 47.16 -13.07
N ARG A 12 8.08 48.44 -13.09
CA ARG A 12 7.19 49.57 -12.79
C ARG A 12 6.21 49.85 -13.89
N TYR A 13 6.49 49.41 -15.10
CA TYR A 13 5.66 49.66 -16.28
C TYR A 13 4.89 48.45 -16.74
N TRP A 14 5.34 47.26 -16.37
CA TRP A 14 4.76 45.98 -16.76
C TRP A 14 4.30 45.17 -15.54
N ALA A 15 3.04 44.78 -15.50
CA ALA A 15 2.47 43.95 -14.49
C ALA A 15 2.92 42.46 -14.70
N VAL A 16 4.10 42.13 -14.21
CA VAL A 16 4.66 40.79 -14.27
C VAL A 16 4.23 40.03 -13.03
N LYS A 17 3.59 38.84 -13.20
CA LYS A 17 3.15 38.00 -12.08
C LYS A 17 4.25 37.09 -11.53
N CYS A 18 5.15 36.63 -12.41
CA CYS A 18 6.22 35.72 -12.05
C CYS A 18 7.50 36.06 -12.80
N LEU A 19 8.61 36.13 -12.07
CA LEU A 19 9.95 36.32 -12.61
C LEU A 19 10.79 35.07 -12.31
N ASP A 20 11.20 34.37 -13.35
CA ASP A 20 12.05 33.17 -13.21
C ASP A 20 13.52 33.54 -13.37
N LEU A 21 14.29 33.40 -12.28
CA LEU A 21 15.72 33.68 -12.21
C LEU A 21 16.52 32.41 -11.82
N THR A 22 15.99 31.25 -12.04
CA THR A 22 16.63 29.99 -11.63
C THR A 22 17.96 29.72 -12.32
N GLU A 23 18.12 30.17 -13.58
CA GLU A 23 19.30 29.97 -14.40
C GLU A 23 20.23 31.21 -14.47
N VAL A 24 19.90 32.28 -13.77
CA VAL A 24 20.61 33.56 -13.87
C VAL A 24 21.59 33.71 -12.71
N CYS A 25 22.87 33.97 -13.02
CA CYS A 25 23.91 34.26 -12.03
C CYS A 25 23.86 35.73 -11.60
N ILE A 26 23.19 36.03 -10.48
CA ILE A 26 23.09 37.37 -9.90
C ILE A 26 23.55 37.31 -8.44
N PRO A 27 24.49 38.14 -7.97
CA PRO A 27 24.82 38.21 -6.55
C PRO A 27 23.61 38.50 -5.67
N ALA A 28 23.45 37.80 -4.54
CA ALA A 28 22.27 37.87 -3.68
C ALA A 28 21.92 39.30 -3.21
N HIS A 29 22.93 40.12 -2.91
CA HIS A 29 22.71 41.52 -2.51
C HIS A 29 22.07 42.39 -3.59
N ASN A 30 22.23 42.03 -4.87
CA ASN A 30 21.58 42.76 -5.97
C ASN A 30 20.10 42.37 -6.12
N LEU A 31 19.69 41.17 -5.66
CA LEU A 31 18.30 40.75 -5.67
C LEU A 31 17.44 41.50 -4.65
N MET A 32 18.04 42.15 -3.65
CA MET A 32 17.33 42.93 -2.64
C MET A 32 16.44 44.04 -3.26
N THR A 33 16.89 44.64 -4.36
CA THR A 33 16.09 45.63 -5.09
C THR A 33 14.80 45.07 -5.68
N LEU A 34 14.80 43.81 -6.11
CA LEU A 34 13.63 43.10 -6.60
C LEU A 34 12.70 42.67 -5.45
N LEU A 35 13.27 42.34 -4.30
CA LEU A 35 12.47 41.98 -3.10
C LEU A 35 11.67 43.19 -2.59
N LEU A 36 12.21 44.40 -2.66
CA LEU A 36 11.59 45.62 -2.21
C LEU A 36 10.58 46.21 -3.20
N HIS A 37 10.38 45.56 -4.36
CA HIS A 37 9.35 45.98 -5.32
C HIS A 37 7.94 45.83 -4.72
N ARG A 38 7.09 46.85 -4.87
CA ARG A 38 5.80 46.91 -4.15
C ARG A 38 4.69 46.04 -4.74
N ASP A 39 4.74 45.75 -6.05
CA ASP A 39 3.69 44.97 -6.69
C ASP A 39 3.79 43.45 -6.36
N PRO A 40 2.65 42.74 -6.41
CA PRO A 40 2.63 41.32 -6.18
C PRO A 40 3.40 40.56 -7.28
N LEU A 41 4.61 40.16 -6.97
CA LEU A 41 5.53 39.47 -7.88
C LEU A 41 6.04 38.19 -7.20
N THR A 42 5.87 37.05 -7.86
CA THR A 42 6.52 35.82 -7.45
C THR A 42 7.89 35.70 -8.12
N ILE A 43 8.93 35.44 -7.36
CA ILE A 43 10.31 35.27 -7.86
C ILE A 43 10.74 33.82 -7.67
N LYS A 44 11.03 33.13 -8.76
CA LYS A 44 11.64 31.80 -8.72
C LYS A 44 13.16 31.95 -8.70
N LEU A 45 13.80 31.36 -7.70
CA LEU A 45 15.24 31.42 -7.48
C LEU A 45 15.81 30.00 -7.41
N CYS A 46 17.08 29.84 -7.78
CA CYS A 46 17.77 28.59 -7.50
C CYS A 46 18.00 28.44 -5.98
N ALA A 47 18.18 27.17 -5.52
CA ALA A 47 18.35 26.83 -4.12
C ALA A 47 19.45 27.64 -3.41
N GLN A 48 20.56 27.89 -4.11
CA GLN A 48 21.70 28.63 -3.58
C GLN A 48 21.33 30.09 -3.25
N TYR A 49 20.57 30.76 -4.11
CA TYR A 49 20.16 32.14 -3.88
C TYR A 49 19.11 32.25 -2.78
N VAL A 50 18.14 31.34 -2.74
CA VAL A 50 17.19 31.29 -1.63
C VAL A 50 17.92 31.15 -0.29
N GLN A 51 18.90 30.25 -0.21
CA GLN A 51 19.74 30.06 1.00
C GLN A 51 20.51 31.33 1.37
N GLN A 52 21.20 31.95 0.42
CA GLN A 52 22.00 33.16 0.66
C GLN A 52 21.13 34.34 1.11
N LEU A 53 19.96 34.53 0.46
CA LEU A 53 19.03 35.58 0.84
C LEU A 53 18.42 35.34 2.21
N THR A 54 18.10 34.09 2.55
CA THR A 54 17.56 33.75 3.86
C THR A 54 18.54 34.09 4.99
N VAL A 55 19.82 33.77 4.82
CA VAL A 55 20.88 34.14 5.78
C VAL A 55 21.07 35.66 5.86
N LEU A 56 21.16 36.33 4.72
CA LEU A 56 21.33 37.78 4.66
C LEU A 56 20.18 38.56 5.32
N ILE A 57 18.94 38.12 5.11
CA ILE A 57 17.74 38.70 5.73
C ILE A 57 17.75 38.50 7.25
N HIS A 58 18.21 37.35 7.71
CA HIS A 58 18.39 37.10 9.14
C HIS A 58 19.48 37.99 9.76
N GLU A 59 20.59 38.27 9.04
CA GLU A 59 21.63 39.18 9.50
C GLU A 59 21.17 40.64 9.57
N ILE A 60 20.33 41.07 8.61
CA ILE A 60 19.78 42.43 8.57
C ILE A 60 18.73 42.67 9.67
N GLN A 61 17.99 41.65 10.09
CA GLN A 61 16.94 41.73 11.14
C GLN A 61 15.80 42.72 10.84
N ASP A 62 15.50 42.94 9.55
CA ASP A 62 14.43 43.83 9.10
C ASP A 62 13.14 43.04 8.85
N LYS A 63 12.07 43.41 9.57
CA LYS A 63 10.77 42.72 9.52
C LYS A 63 10.06 42.88 8.17
N ASP A 64 10.06 44.10 7.60
CA ASP A 64 9.34 44.39 6.36
C ASP A 64 10.04 43.68 5.18
N LEU A 65 11.37 43.68 5.18
CA LEU A 65 12.16 42.97 4.21
C LEU A 65 11.90 41.45 4.30
N THR A 66 11.81 40.89 5.51
CA THR A 66 11.51 39.46 5.74
C THR A 66 10.13 39.10 5.17
N GLN A 67 9.12 39.93 5.41
CA GLN A 67 7.78 39.70 4.86
C GLN A 67 7.76 39.82 3.33
N CYS A 68 8.44 40.80 2.76
CA CYS A 68 8.61 40.96 1.32
C CYS A 68 9.27 39.72 0.68
N PHE A 69 10.33 39.23 1.29
CA PHE A 69 11.02 38.00 0.85
C PHE A 69 10.09 36.79 0.85
N LEU A 70 9.47 36.48 1.98
CA LEU A 70 8.59 35.33 2.12
C LEU A 70 7.41 35.42 1.14
N SER A 71 6.82 36.60 0.94
CA SER A 71 5.73 36.77 -0.01
C SER A 71 6.15 36.55 -1.47
N LYS A 72 7.36 36.97 -1.86
CA LYS A 72 7.87 36.82 -3.23
C LYS A 72 8.41 35.45 -3.56
N VAL A 73 9.02 34.75 -2.59
CA VAL A 73 9.49 33.38 -2.75
C VAL A 73 8.36 32.34 -2.51
N GLY A 74 7.19 32.80 -2.02
CA GLY A 74 6.03 31.94 -1.77
C GLY A 74 6.12 31.11 -0.50
N GLY A 75 7.08 31.38 0.41
CA GLY A 75 7.28 30.65 1.66
C GLY A 75 7.86 29.24 1.48
N ASP A 76 8.21 28.81 0.27
CA ASP A 76 8.85 27.49 0.03
C ASP A 76 10.35 27.57 0.27
N LEU A 77 10.77 27.12 1.47
CA LEU A 77 12.17 27.05 1.88
C LEU A 77 12.70 25.61 1.91
N THR A 78 12.07 24.69 1.18
CA THR A 78 12.47 23.26 1.12
C THR A 78 13.85 23.04 0.51
N SER A 79 14.37 24.01 -0.23
CA SER A 79 15.72 23.99 -0.78
C SER A 79 16.80 24.41 0.23
N CYS A 80 16.39 25.07 1.33
CA CYS A 80 17.31 25.67 2.31
C CYS A 80 17.67 24.70 3.43
N SER A 81 18.89 24.89 3.95
CA SER A 81 19.34 24.32 5.23
C SER A 81 19.11 25.35 6.33
N LEU A 82 18.06 25.16 7.12
CA LEU A 82 17.69 26.05 8.21
C LEU A 82 18.14 25.46 9.54
N ASP A 83 18.70 26.30 10.40
CA ASP A 83 18.84 26.00 11.82
C ASP A 83 17.62 26.53 12.60
N TRP A 84 17.60 26.25 13.90
CA TRP A 84 16.50 26.68 14.76
C TRP A 84 16.37 28.22 14.84
N GLU A 85 17.46 28.93 14.99
CA GLU A 85 17.48 30.39 15.20
C GLU A 85 16.91 31.10 13.97
N LEU A 86 17.35 30.70 12.79
CA LEU A 86 16.91 31.24 11.51
C LEU A 86 15.44 30.95 11.27
N LEU A 87 14.99 29.70 11.47
CA LEU A 87 13.59 29.34 11.32
C LEU A 87 12.70 30.09 12.31
N HIS A 88 13.09 30.20 13.56
CA HIS A 88 12.34 30.90 14.59
C HIS A 88 12.17 32.38 14.27
N TYR A 89 13.26 33.04 13.81
CA TYR A 89 13.20 34.42 13.31
C TYR A 89 12.20 34.61 12.17
N LEU A 90 12.25 33.74 11.16
CA LEU A 90 11.33 33.78 10.03
C LEU A 90 9.87 33.58 10.47
N LEU A 91 9.59 32.66 11.39
CA LEU A 91 8.27 32.39 11.93
C LEU A 91 7.72 33.56 12.77
N GLN A 92 8.58 34.21 13.55
CA GLN A 92 8.18 35.40 14.32
C GLN A 92 7.81 36.58 13.43
N ASN A 93 8.50 36.76 12.29
CA ASN A 93 8.31 37.86 11.39
C ASN A 93 7.39 37.58 10.19
N SER A 94 6.94 36.32 9.99
CA SER A 94 5.91 36.01 9.00
C SER A 94 4.52 36.30 9.56
N SER A 95 3.76 37.19 8.92
CA SER A 95 2.44 37.58 9.43
C SER A 95 1.29 36.67 8.96
N THR A 96 1.32 36.18 7.74
CA THR A 96 0.17 35.48 7.12
C THR A 96 0.56 34.27 6.26
N GLN A 97 1.84 34.12 5.92
CA GLN A 97 2.28 33.12 4.96
C GLN A 97 2.78 31.85 5.66
N SER A 98 2.35 30.68 5.16
CA SER A 98 2.89 29.42 5.62
C SER A 98 4.29 29.20 5.07
N ILE A 99 5.21 28.78 5.93
CA ILE A 99 6.60 28.44 5.56
C ILE A 99 6.70 26.91 5.40
N THR A 100 7.20 26.46 4.26
CA THR A 100 7.42 25.04 4.00
C THR A 100 8.90 24.72 4.16
N VAL A 101 9.23 23.73 5.01
CA VAL A 101 10.59 23.36 5.38
C VAL A 101 10.83 21.86 5.14
N ASP A 102 11.99 21.50 4.57
CA ASP A 102 12.46 20.12 4.47
C ASP A 102 13.34 19.78 5.68
N LEU A 103 12.83 18.91 6.56
CA LEU A 103 13.54 18.54 7.79
C LEU A 103 14.79 17.67 7.55
N ARG A 104 14.97 17.08 6.37
CA ARG A 104 16.22 16.37 6.03
C ARG A 104 17.37 17.32 5.78
N LYS A 105 17.08 18.53 5.32
CA LYS A 105 18.10 19.56 5.04
C LYS A 105 18.32 20.48 6.23
N SER A 106 17.36 20.59 7.11
CA SER A 106 17.36 21.54 8.22
C SER A 106 17.87 20.92 9.50
N LYS A 107 18.67 21.68 10.26
CA LYS A 107 19.26 21.28 11.54
C LYS A 107 18.35 21.68 12.71
N ILE A 108 17.12 21.14 12.72
CA ILE A 108 16.16 21.42 13.78
C ILE A 108 16.17 20.25 14.75
N SER A 109 16.58 20.52 15.99
CA SER A 109 16.65 19.51 17.03
C SER A 109 15.26 19.19 17.58
N GLU A 110 15.07 17.96 18.08
CA GLU A 110 13.82 17.55 18.73
C GLU A 110 13.49 18.42 19.96
N LYS A 111 14.52 18.98 20.64
CA LYS A 111 14.35 19.90 21.79
C LYS A 111 13.67 21.22 21.39
N SER A 112 13.76 21.61 20.14
CA SER A 112 13.16 22.85 19.62
C SER A 112 11.66 22.71 19.37
N ILE A 113 11.10 21.51 19.43
CA ILE A 113 9.68 21.24 19.11
C ILE A 113 8.74 22.01 20.02
N ILE A 114 9.03 22.10 21.31
CA ILE A 114 8.21 22.84 22.28
C ILE A 114 8.04 24.31 21.87
N HIS A 115 9.09 24.88 21.29
CA HIS A 115 9.09 26.27 20.82
C HIS A 115 8.42 26.43 19.44
N LEU A 116 8.24 25.32 18.69
CA LEU A 116 7.54 25.29 17.41
C LEU A 116 6.02 25.20 17.58
N LEU A 117 5.53 24.65 18.70
CA LEU A 117 4.09 24.46 18.93
C LEU A 117 3.22 25.71 18.64
N PRO A 118 3.61 26.95 19.05
CA PRO A 118 2.84 28.16 18.76
C PRO A 118 2.77 28.54 17.28
N PHE A 119 3.64 27.98 16.43
CA PHE A 119 3.76 28.34 15.02
C PHE A 119 3.29 27.24 14.06
N LEU A 120 2.75 26.12 14.57
CA LEU A 120 2.33 24.98 13.75
C LEU A 120 1.27 25.31 12.71
N ASP A 121 0.47 26.34 12.91
CA ASP A 121 -0.54 26.84 11.97
C ASP A 121 0.08 27.46 10.70
N ARG A 122 1.34 27.91 10.80
CA ARG A 122 2.09 28.64 9.78
C ARG A 122 3.28 27.90 9.19
N ILE A 123 3.50 26.65 9.59
CA ILE A 123 4.61 25.83 9.11
C ILE A 123 4.12 24.51 8.51
N VAL A 124 4.75 24.09 7.42
CA VAL A 124 4.52 22.77 6.81
C VAL A 124 5.86 22.03 6.71
N PHE A 125 5.93 20.86 7.31
CA PHE A 125 7.11 20.02 7.27
C PHE A 125 7.05 19.05 6.10
N LYS A 126 8.07 19.08 5.26
CA LYS A 126 8.29 18.04 4.27
C LYS A 126 9.29 17.02 4.83
N ARG A 127 9.01 15.75 4.62
CA ARG A 127 9.85 14.61 5.01
C ARG A 127 10.27 14.64 6.49
N PRO A 128 9.34 14.80 7.42
CA PRO A 128 9.67 14.69 8.84
C PRO A 128 10.18 13.29 9.17
N SER A 129 11.20 13.20 10.02
CA SER A 129 11.66 11.90 10.51
C SER A 129 10.66 11.31 11.50
N PRO A 130 10.54 9.97 11.60
CA PRO A 130 9.68 9.34 12.61
C PRO A 130 9.98 9.80 14.05
N SER A 131 11.27 10.06 14.38
CA SER A 131 11.66 10.60 15.68
C SER A 131 11.09 11.99 15.93
N PHE A 132 11.17 12.88 14.94
CA PHE A 132 10.61 14.23 15.03
C PHE A 132 9.10 14.18 15.24
N VAL A 133 8.40 13.34 14.45
CA VAL A 133 6.94 13.18 14.58
C VAL A 133 6.58 12.66 15.97
N LEU A 134 7.28 11.63 16.45
CA LEU A 134 7.04 11.05 17.77
C LEU A 134 7.29 12.08 18.89
N SER A 135 8.37 12.85 18.81
CA SER A 135 8.67 13.90 19.78
C SER A 135 7.62 15.02 19.76
N ALA A 136 7.11 15.39 18.58
CA ALA A 136 6.03 16.38 18.46
C ALA A 136 4.71 15.87 19.09
N ILE A 137 4.38 14.60 18.89
CA ILE A 137 3.23 13.94 19.51
C ILE A 137 3.40 13.89 21.04
N ARG A 138 4.57 13.48 21.53
CA ARG A 138 4.87 13.43 22.97
C ARG A 138 4.76 14.81 23.64
N GLU A 139 5.30 15.85 23.03
CA GLU A 139 5.22 17.21 23.60
C GLU A 139 3.77 17.75 23.58
N SER A 140 3.00 17.50 22.54
CA SER A 140 1.58 17.85 22.48
C SER A 140 0.76 17.11 23.56
N PHE A 141 1.10 15.87 23.86
CA PHE A 141 0.48 15.08 24.92
C PHE A 141 0.84 15.60 26.32
N LYS A 142 2.13 15.85 26.61
CA LYS A 142 2.62 16.36 27.89
C LYS A 142 2.00 17.72 28.25
N THR A 143 1.87 18.58 27.27
CA THR A 143 1.30 19.93 27.45
C THR A 143 -0.23 19.93 27.44
N HIS A 144 -0.88 18.77 27.22
CA HIS A 144 -2.33 18.65 27.03
C HIS A 144 -2.91 19.65 26.02
N ALA A 145 -2.11 20.02 25.01
CA ALA A 145 -2.40 21.08 24.06
C ALA A 145 -3.37 20.61 22.95
N ARG A 146 -4.61 20.27 23.30
CA ARG A 146 -5.64 19.78 22.33
C ARG A 146 -5.87 20.78 21.20
N HIS A 147 -5.83 22.07 21.50
CA HIS A 147 -6.03 23.15 20.52
C HIS A 147 -4.93 23.20 19.43
N CYS A 148 -3.74 22.64 19.70
CA CYS A 148 -2.64 22.60 18.75
C CYS A 148 -2.72 21.39 17.80
N ILE A 149 -3.57 20.38 18.09
CA ILE A 149 -3.62 19.14 17.29
C ILE A 149 -4.00 19.40 15.83
N PRO A 150 -5.03 20.19 15.49
CA PRO A 150 -5.34 20.49 14.08
C PRO A 150 -4.17 21.16 13.35
N SER A 151 -3.48 22.10 14.02
CA SER A 151 -2.30 22.77 13.48
C SER A 151 -1.11 21.83 13.30
N LEU A 152 -0.88 20.93 14.26
CA LEU A 152 0.13 19.88 14.14
C LEU A 152 -0.15 18.96 12.95
N LEU A 153 -1.37 18.49 12.81
CA LEU A 153 -1.75 17.62 11.69
C LEU A 153 -1.63 18.35 10.35
N LYS A 154 -2.05 19.60 10.28
CA LYS A 154 -1.87 20.45 9.09
C LYS A 154 -0.39 20.60 8.75
N SER A 155 0.48 20.85 9.75
CA SER A 155 1.92 20.98 9.54
C SER A 155 2.58 19.68 9.05
N LEU A 156 2.02 18.52 9.38
CA LEU A 156 2.43 17.18 8.94
C LEU A 156 1.65 16.71 7.69
N ALA A 157 0.88 17.57 7.03
CA ALA A 157 0.03 17.23 5.90
C ALA A 157 -0.95 16.06 6.19
N HIS A 158 -1.46 15.98 7.42
CA HIS A 158 -2.32 14.91 7.95
C HIS A 158 -1.72 13.51 7.88
N VAL A 159 -0.38 13.39 7.84
CA VAL A 159 0.35 12.13 7.82
C VAL A 159 1.15 11.97 9.11
N ILE A 160 0.85 10.95 9.89
CA ILE A 160 1.66 10.52 11.04
C ILE A 160 2.43 9.27 10.59
N SER A 161 3.76 9.40 10.45
CA SER A 161 4.63 8.27 10.10
C SER A 161 5.57 7.97 11.25
N LEU A 162 5.44 6.76 11.80
CA LEU A 162 6.25 6.24 12.92
C LEU A 162 7.01 4.97 12.51
N THR A 163 7.37 4.88 11.24
CA THR A 163 8.04 3.71 10.66
C THR A 163 9.33 3.34 11.39
N CYS A 164 9.61 2.04 11.51
CA CYS A 164 10.81 1.48 12.12
C CYS A 164 11.02 1.94 13.58
N ARG A 165 9.96 1.95 14.40
CA ARG A 165 10.01 2.35 15.80
C ARG A 165 9.47 1.26 16.73
N GLU A 166 10.06 1.19 17.91
CA GLU A 166 9.46 0.55 19.06
C GLU A 166 8.73 1.61 19.89
N LEU A 167 7.42 1.50 19.99
CA LEU A 167 6.60 2.40 20.79
C LEU A 167 6.45 1.82 22.20
N ASP A 168 6.71 2.64 23.21
CA ASP A 168 6.37 2.29 24.58
C ASP A 168 4.91 2.66 24.91
N THR A 169 4.47 2.39 26.14
CA THR A 169 3.10 2.70 26.58
C THR A 169 2.82 4.21 26.59
N VAL A 170 3.84 5.04 26.84
CA VAL A 170 3.70 6.51 26.83
C VAL A 170 3.55 7.01 25.40
N ASP A 171 4.28 6.44 24.47
CA ASP A 171 4.17 6.72 23.03
C ASP A 171 2.79 6.37 22.52
N CYS A 172 2.31 5.19 22.88
CA CYS A 172 0.97 4.75 22.51
C CYS A 172 -0.10 5.67 23.09
N ALA A 173 0.01 6.05 24.36
CA ALA A 173 -0.91 7.00 24.99
C ALA A 173 -0.89 8.36 24.29
N ALA A 174 0.30 8.86 23.91
CA ALA A 174 0.46 10.11 23.19
C ALA A 174 -0.13 10.03 21.78
N LEU A 175 0.12 8.95 21.05
CA LEU A 175 -0.48 8.69 19.74
C LEU A 175 -2.01 8.63 19.81
N LEU A 176 -2.56 7.86 20.74
CA LEU A 176 -4.00 7.74 20.96
C LEU A 176 -4.65 9.08 21.34
N PHE A 177 -3.94 9.90 22.09
CA PHE A 177 -4.41 11.27 22.41
C PHE A 177 -4.56 12.11 21.13
N ILE A 178 -3.57 12.08 20.24
CA ILE A 178 -3.67 12.78 18.95
C ILE A 178 -4.83 12.22 18.11
N LEU A 179 -4.90 10.89 17.95
CA LEU A 179 -5.93 10.24 17.14
C LEU A 179 -7.35 10.56 17.64
N LYS A 180 -7.59 10.53 18.95
CA LYS A 180 -8.91 10.87 19.54
C LYS A 180 -9.37 12.30 19.30
N HIS A 181 -8.45 13.22 19.01
CA HIS A 181 -8.75 14.64 18.78
C HIS A 181 -8.49 15.05 17.32
N SER A 182 -8.39 14.09 16.43
CA SER A 182 -8.14 14.29 15.01
C SER A 182 -9.28 13.73 14.16
N ASP A 183 -9.29 14.13 12.89
CA ASP A 183 -10.21 13.61 11.89
C ASP A 183 -9.42 13.31 10.60
N GLY A 184 -9.59 12.08 10.10
CA GLY A 184 -9.09 11.66 8.81
C GLY A 184 -7.56 11.54 8.67
N VAL A 185 -6.84 11.16 9.74
CA VAL A 185 -5.38 11.00 9.74
C VAL A 185 -4.94 9.83 8.86
N LYS A 186 -3.85 10.01 8.10
CA LYS A 186 -3.10 8.92 7.47
C LYS A 186 -2.01 8.44 8.42
N LEU A 187 -2.15 7.22 8.93
CA LEU A 187 -1.24 6.64 9.92
C LEU A 187 -0.35 5.57 9.28
N ASN A 188 0.96 5.76 9.32
CA ASN A 188 1.94 4.82 8.83
C ASN A 188 2.74 4.22 9.99
N LEU A 189 2.54 2.92 10.22
CA LEU A 189 3.15 2.11 11.27
C LEU A 189 3.95 0.92 10.70
N LEU A 190 4.44 1.02 9.47
CA LEU A 190 5.27 -0.02 8.87
C LEU A 190 6.51 -0.29 9.75
N TRP A 191 6.75 -1.57 10.06
CA TRP A 191 7.85 -2.04 10.94
C TRP A 191 7.86 -1.37 12.31
N THR A 192 6.69 -1.05 12.82
CA THR A 192 6.52 -0.44 14.14
C THR A 192 6.05 -1.48 15.14
N SER A 193 6.77 -1.62 16.25
CA SER A 193 6.37 -2.48 17.36
C SER A 193 5.46 -1.70 18.32
N ILE A 194 4.30 -2.28 18.64
CA ILE A 194 3.33 -1.75 19.60
C ILE A 194 3.15 -2.78 20.72
N PRO A 195 3.13 -2.41 22.00
CA PRO A 195 2.85 -3.33 23.09
C PRO A 195 1.49 -4.02 22.92
N GLN A 196 1.39 -5.30 23.31
CA GLN A 196 0.18 -6.10 23.09
C GLN A 196 -1.08 -5.47 23.74
N GLY A 197 -0.91 -4.89 24.92
CA GLY A 197 -2.03 -4.24 25.64
C GLY A 197 -2.62 -3.00 24.93
N GLU A 198 -1.86 -2.35 24.05
CA GLU A 198 -2.25 -1.11 23.38
C GLU A 198 -3.01 -1.33 22.05
N ILE A 199 -3.02 -2.55 21.54
CA ILE A 199 -3.69 -2.90 20.27
C ILE A 199 -5.20 -2.59 20.34
N GLN A 200 -5.85 -2.94 21.45
CA GLN A 200 -7.29 -2.69 21.62
C GLN A 200 -7.61 -1.19 21.63
N ALA A 201 -6.77 -0.40 22.29
CA ALA A 201 -6.95 1.05 22.36
C ALA A 201 -6.79 1.70 20.96
N LEU A 202 -5.85 1.20 20.15
CA LEU A 202 -5.68 1.65 18.77
C LEU A 202 -6.90 1.31 17.91
N LEU A 203 -7.43 0.09 18.03
CA LEU A 203 -8.62 -0.34 17.30
C LEU A 203 -9.85 0.53 17.59
N LEU A 204 -9.97 1.11 18.79
CA LEU A 204 -11.06 2.03 19.15
C LEU A 204 -10.92 3.41 18.50
N THR A 205 -9.79 3.74 17.90
CA THR A 205 -9.55 5.04 17.23
C THR A 205 -9.63 4.97 15.70
N LEU A 206 -9.98 3.82 15.13
CA LEU A 206 -10.03 3.61 13.67
C LEU A 206 -11.00 4.55 12.94
N GLU A 207 -12.01 5.08 13.61
CA GLU A 207 -12.94 6.05 13.02
C GLU A 207 -12.24 7.36 12.62
N ASN A 208 -11.17 7.73 13.32
CA ASN A 208 -10.39 8.96 13.11
C ASN A 208 -9.24 8.75 12.11
N ILE A 209 -9.06 7.53 11.61
CA ILE A 209 -8.01 7.16 10.66
C ILE A 209 -8.63 6.99 9.27
N SER A 210 -8.12 7.73 8.29
CA SER A 210 -8.54 7.62 6.89
C SER A 210 -7.77 6.54 6.12
N HIS A 211 -6.50 6.34 6.48
CA HIS A 211 -5.64 5.34 5.86
C HIS A 211 -4.64 4.80 6.88
N LEU A 212 -4.52 3.49 6.97
CA LEU A 212 -3.60 2.79 7.85
C LEU A 212 -2.64 1.95 7.03
N SER A 213 -1.32 2.17 7.22
CA SER A 213 -0.27 1.33 6.64
C SER A 213 0.43 0.56 7.75
N VAL A 214 0.44 -0.76 7.66
CA VAL A 214 1.06 -1.67 8.63
C VAL A 214 1.79 -2.79 7.91
N ASP A 215 2.78 -3.39 8.56
CA ASP A 215 3.39 -4.63 8.10
C ASP A 215 2.52 -5.84 8.45
N ARG A 216 2.87 -7.01 7.89
CA ARG A 216 2.11 -8.26 8.05
C ARG A 216 1.95 -8.70 9.52
N ASN A 217 2.99 -8.48 10.37
CA ASN A 217 2.96 -8.91 11.76
C ASN A 217 2.01 -8.04 12.60
N LEU A 218 2.09 -6.72 12.41
CA LEU A 218 1.18 -5.80 13.08
C LEU A 218 -0.26 -5.97 12.56
N LEU A 219 -0.43 -6.22 11.24
CA LEU A 219 -1.73 -6.54 10.66
C LEU A 219 -2.37 -7.76 11.33
N LEU A 220 -1.61 -8.86 11.48
CA LEU A 220 -2.11 -10.08 12.12
C LEU A 220 -2.55 -9.82 13.57
N ARG A 221 -1.77 -9.05 14.33
CA ARG A 221 -2.11 -8.65 15.70
C ARG A 221 -3.38 -7.79 15.77
N LEU A 222 -3.59 -6.89 14.81
CA LEU A 222 -4.83 -6.08 14.71
C LEU A 222 -6.05 -6.97 14.40
N LEU A 223 -5.90 -7.93 13.47
CA LEU A 223 -6.95 -8.91 13.15
C LEU A 223 -7.32 -9.75 14.37
N GLN A 224 -6.33 -10.28 15.11
CA GLN A 224 -6.56 -10.98 16.37
C GLN A 224 -7.24 -10.09 17.42
N GLY A 225 -6.82 -8.82 17.51
CA GLY A 225 -7.45 -7.84 18.41
C GLY A 225 -8.93 -7.61 18.11
N CYS A 226 -9.33 -7.60 16.82
CA CYS A 226 -10.73 -7.48 16.45
C CYS A 226 -11.59 -8.62 17.01
N THR A 227 -11.06 -9.84 17.12
CA THR A 227 -11.83 -10.98 17.65
C THR A 227 -12.06 -10.90 19.15
N ALA A 228 -11.21 -10.20 19.87
CA ALA A 228 -11.32 -10.00 21.32
C ALA A 228 -12.29 -8.87 21.72
N SER A 229 -12.79 -8.08 20.77
CA SER A 229 -13.57 -6.84 21.02
C SER A 229 -15.05 -7.07 21.44
N GLY A 230 -15.51 -8.30 21.56
CA GLY A 230 -16.85 -8.62 22.07
C GLY A 230 -17.99 -7.96 21.26
N VAL A 231 -18.84 -7.17 21.93
CA VAL A 231 -20.04 -6.55 21.32
C VAL A 231 -19.72 -5.56 20.19
N GLN A 232 -18.54 -4.95 20.18
CA GLN A 232 -18.13 -3.97 19.16
C GLN A 232 -17.35 -4.61 17.99
N GLN A 233 -17.22 -5.93 17.97
CA GLN A 233 -16.41 -6.67 16.99
C GLN A 233 -16.73 -6.29 15.54
N GLY A 234 -18.01 -6.18 15.17
CA GLY A 234 -18.43 -5.85 13.82
C GLY A 234 -18.01 -4.44 13.39
N ALA A 235 -18.20 -3.44 14.25
CA ALA A 235 -17.84 -2.06 13.98
C ALA A 235 -16.31 -1.90 13.87
N THR A 236 -15.56 -2.54 14.75
CA THR A 236 -14.09 -2.53 14.76
C THR A 236 -13.53 -3.20 13.50
N ALA A 237 -14.07 -4.38 13.13
CA ALA A 237 -13.65 -5.09 11.92
C ALA A 237 -13.94 -4.28 10.65
N ALA A 238 -15.13 -3.70 10.51
CA ALA A 238 -15.48 -2.83 9.39
C ALA A 238 -14.60 -1.56 9.35
N GLY A 239 -14.31 -0.97 10.50
CA GLY A 239 -13.40 0.16 10.64
C GLY A 239 -11.98 -0.19 10.19
N LEU A 240 -11.46 -1.35 10.59
CA LEU A 240 -10.14 -1.85 10.17
C LEU A 240 -10.07 -2.04 8.65
N LEU A 241 -11.05 -2.73 8.06
CA LEU A 241 -11.10 -2.94 6.61
C LEU A 241 -11.16 -1.63 5.83
N ARG A 242 -11.96 -0.66 6.29
CA ARG A 242 -12.04 0.67 5.68
C ARG A 242 -10.70 1.39 5.72
N THR A 243 -10.01 1.42 6.85
CA THR A 243 -8.72 2.11 7.01
C THR A 243 -7.59 1.44 6.21
N LEU A 244 -7.66 0.11 6.02
CA LEU A 244 -6.78 -0.68 5.16
C LEU A 244 -7.22 -0.66 3.68
N GLN A 245 -8.25 0.11 3.32
CA GLN A 245 -8.80 0.17 1.96
C GLN A 245 -9.19 -1.21 1.40
N HIS A 246 -9.75 -2.07 2.25
CA HIS A 246 -10.14 -3.45 1.92
C HIS A 246 -8.99 -4.29 1.34
N LYS A 247 -7.77 -4.06 1.83
CA LYS A 247 -6.59 -4.83 1.46
C LYS A 247 -5.96 -5.47 2.70
N LEU A 248 -5.99 -6.79 2.79
CA LEU A 248 -5.30 -7.59 3.80
C LEU A 248 -4.07 -8.24 3.14
N ASP A 249 -2.92 -7.62 3.29
CA ASP A 249 -1.68 -8.07 2.66
C ASP A 249 -0.75 -8.70 3.71
N LEU A 250 -0.70 -10.02 3.72
CA LEU A 250 0.15 -10.82 4.59
C LEU A 250 1.42 -11.34 3.88
N SER A 251 1.65 -10.90 2.63
CA SER A 251 2.85 -11.26 1.88
C SER A 251 4.12 -10.58 2.42
N CYS A 252 5.27 -11.11 2.04
CA CYS A 252 6.58 -10.55 2.39
C CYS A 252 6.94 -9.29 1.58
N SER A 253 6.20 -8.95 0.53
CA SER A 253 6.50 -7.84 -0.38
C SER A 253 6.46 -6.45 0.25
N SER A 254 5.99 -6.33 1.51
CA SER A 254 6.09 -5.10 2.29
C SER A 254 7.46 -4.90 2.98
N CYS A 255 8.35 -5.90 2.91
CA CYS A 255 9.70 -5.82 3.46
C CYS A 255 10.66 -5.37 2.37
N VAL A 256 11.29 -4.20 2.53
CA VAL A 256 12.45 -3.82 1.73
C VAL A 256 13.57 -4.79 2.06
N GLU A 257 14.01 -5.58 1.09
CA GLU A 257 15.14 -6.50 1.25
C GLU A 257 16.42 -5.68 1.55
N LEU A 258 16.84 -5.69 2.80
CA LEU A 258 18.10 -5.09 3.25
C LEU A 258 19.23 -6.14 3.36
N SER A 259 19.01 -7.38 3.00
CA SER A 259 20.07 -8.39 2.98
C SER A 259 19.85 -9.43 1.86
N GLU A 260 20.92 -9.68 1.11
CA GLU A 260 21.04 -10.73 0.09
C GLU A 260 21.05 -12.16 0.69
N GLN A 261 20.52 -12.39 1.89
CA GLN A 261 20.46 -13.72 2.51
C GLN A 261 19.07 -14.33 2.36
N GLU A 262 19.05 -15.37 1.63
CA GLU A 262 18.09 -16.33 1.09
C GLU A 262 17.06 -16.95 2.05
N HIS A 263 16.54 -16.29 3.03
CA HIS A 263 15.38 -16.83 3.76
C HIS A 263 14.25 -15.82 3.75
N ARG A 264 13.39 -15.88 2.70
CA ARG A 264 12.03 -15.35 2.79
C ARG A 264 11.37 -16.07 3.96
N GLU A 265 11.28 -15.43 5.10
CA GLU A 265 10.54 -15.99 6.24
C GLU A 265 9.07 -16.15 5.82
N THR A 266 8.66 -17.38 5.59
CA THR A 266 7.27 -17.71 5.37
C THR A 266 6.49 -17.45 6.66
N LEU A 267 5.33 -16.81 6.54
CA LEU A 267 4.44 -16.58 7.68
C LEU A 267 3.54 -17.79 7.87
N CYS A 268 3.74 -18.52 8.97
CA CYS A 268 2.87 -19.65 9.32
C CYS A 268 1.60 -19.14 10.00
N LEU A 269 0.44 -19.36 9.37
CA LEU A 269 -0.87 -19.01 9.89
C LEU A 269 -1.56 -20.22 10.51
N GLY A 270 -1.77 -20.21 11.81
CA GLY A 270 -2.52 -21.23 12.51
C GLY A 270 -4.05 -21.02 12.42
N ALA A 271 -4.81 -21.98 12.94
CA ALA A 271 -6.28 -21.92 12.96
C ALA A 271 -6.82 -20.67 13.69
N GLY A 272 -6.09 -20.16 14.70
CA GLY A 272 -6.45 -18.92 15.42
C GLY A 272 -6.39 -17.69 14.53
N ASP A 273 -5.34 -17.59 13.70
CA ASP A 273 -5.12 -16.49 12.77
C ASP A 273 -6.16 -16.48 11.66
N CYS A 274 -6.40 -17.65 11.06
CA CYS A 274 -7.41 -17.83 10.03
C CYS A 274 -8.82 -17.54 10.55
N ARG A 275 -9.11 -17.86 11.81
CA ARG A 275 -10.37 -17.49 12.47
C ARG A 275 -10.49 -15.97 12.59
N ALA A 276 -9.40 -15.27 12.96
CA ALA A 276 -9.39 -13.82 13.04
C ALA A 276 -9.61 -13.17 11.67
N ILE A 277 -8.90 -13.64 10.64
CA ILE A 277 -9.07 -13.20 9.24
C ILE A 277 -10.53 -13.43 8.80
N SER A 278 -11.05 -14.65 8.97
CA SER A 278 -12.44 -15.00 8.60
C SER A 278 -13.46 -14.13 9.32
N THR A 279 -13.25 -13.86 10.61
CA THR A 279 -14.15 -13.01 11.40
C THR A 279 -14.19 -11.58 10.87
N VAL A 280 -13.05 -10.98 10.56
CA VAL A 280 -12.98 -9.63 10.01
C VAL A 280 -13.61 -9.58 8.60
N LEU A 281 -13.32 -10.56 7.73
CA LEU A 281 -13.88 -10.62 6.38
C LEU A 281 -15.40 -10.79 6.36
N ARG A 282 -16.00 -11.47 7.33
CA ARG A 282 -17.48 -11.55 7.45
C ARG A 282 -18.15 -10.19 7.55
N HIS A 283 -17.49 -9.22 8.15
CA HIS A 283 -17.97 -7.85 8.31
C HIS A 283 -17.62 -6.93 7.14
N SER A 284 -16.98 -7.46 6.08
CA SER A 284 -16.74 -6.67 4.89
C SER A 284 -18.03 -6.34 4.15
N SER A 285 -18.19 -5.08 3.77
CA SER A 285 -19.32 -4.60 2.94
C SER A 285 -19.04 -4.68 1.45
N GLN A 286 -17.80 -4.95 1.05
CA GLN A 286 -17.35 -5.07 -0.34
C GLN A 286 -16.24 -6.11 -0.45
N ASP A 287 -15.91 -6.49 -1.68
CA ASP A 287 -14.85 -7.47 -1.93
C ASP A 287 -13.51 -6.95 -1.39
N THR A 288 -12.79 -7.81 -0.69
CA THR A 288 -11.54 -7.51 -0.01
C THR A 288 -10.39 -8.27 -0.67
N LEU A 289 -9.30 -7.60 -0.98
CA LEU A 289 -8.08 -8.27 -1.44
C LEU A 289 -7.42 -8.97 -0.24
N LEU A 290 -7.29 -10.30 -0.33
CA LEU A 290 -6.53 -11.11 0.63
C LEU A 290 -5.28 -11.66 -0.06
N ASN A 291 -4.11 -11.22 0.36
CA ASN A 291 -2.84 -11.66 -0.19
C ASN A 291 -2.12 -12.59 0.81
N LEU A 292 -1.97 -13.86 0.43
CA LEU A 292 -1.33 -14.95 1.18
C LEU A 292 -0.12 -15.54 0.43
N GLN A 293 0.51 -14.79 -0.49
CA GLN A 293 1.55 -15.34 -1.39
C GLN A 293 2.74 -15.98 -0.66
N ASP A 294 3.15 -15.39 0.47
CA ASP A 294 4.29 -15.89 1.25
C ASP A 294 3.85 -16.46 2.60
N CYS A 295 2.66 -17.07 2.63
CA CYS A 295 2.10 -17.69 3.82
C CYS A 295 2.03 -19.21 3.67
N GLU A 296 2.27 -19.91 4.77
CA GLU A 296 1.91 -21.31 4.97
C GLU A 296 0.70 -21.37 5.88
N VAL A 297 -0.30 -22.16 5.51
CA VAL A 297 -1.56 -22.25 6.26
C VAL A 297 -1.87 -23.74 6.50
N GLU A 298 -2.21 -24.07 7.73
CA GLU A 298 -2.66 -25.41 8.07
C GLU A 298 -4.06 -25.70 7.46
N ASP A 299 -4.36 -26.96 7.15
CA ASP A 299 -5.67 -27.38 6.63
C ASP A 299 -6.82 -26.90 7.51
N SER A 300 -6.66 -27.01 8.83
CA SER A 300 -7.62 -26.53 9.82
C SER A 300 -7.88 -25.01 9.74
N GLY A 301 -6.88 -24.25 9.31
CA GLY A 301 -6.98 -22.81 9.06
C GLY A 301 -7.70 -22.52 7.75
N LEU A 302 -7.37 -23.23 6.67
CA LEU A 302 -8.03 -23.10 5.37
C LEU A 302 -9.53 -23.39 5.44
N GLU A 303 -9.92 -24.41 6.23
CA GLU A 303 -11.31 -24.73 6.51
C GLU A 303 -12.13 -23.52 7.04
N LEU A 304 -11.47 -22.67 7.85
CA LEU A 304 -12.09 -21.45 8.41
C LEU A 304 -12.20 -20.31 7.39
N LEU A 305 -11.42 -20.32 6.32
CA LEU A 305 -11.44 -19.30 5.28
C LEU A 305 -12.49 -19.57 4.20
N PHE A 306 -12.80 -20.83 3.87
CA PHE A 306 -13.78 -21.17 2.82
C PHE A 306 -15.11 -20.41 2.92
N PRO A 307 -15.74 -20.26 4.13
CA PRO A 307 -17.02 -19.59 4.25
C PRO A 307 -17.02 -18.10 3.85
N VAL A 308 -15.86 -17.49 3.73
CA VAL A 308 -15.71 -16.05 3.44
C VAL A 308 -15.06 -15.76 2.09
N LEU A 309 -14.59 -16.79 1.37
CA LEU A 309 -13.95 -16.63 0.06
C LEU A 309 -14.83 -15.93 -0.98
N ASN A 310 -16.16 -16.06 -0.86
CA ASN A 310 -17.10 -15.38 -1.74
C ASN A 310 -17.08 -13.84 -1.67
N LYS A 311 -16.38 -13.28 -0.67
CA LYS A 311 -16.19 -11.82 -0.46
C LYS A 311 -14.74 -11.38 -0.68
N VAL A 312 -13.91 -12.22 -1.29
CA VAL A 312 -12.46 -12.03 -1.34
C VAL A 312 -11.96 -12.11 -2.77
N HIS A 313 -11.03 -11.22 -3.13
CA HIS A 313 -10.10 -11.45 -4.22
C HIS A 313 -8.83 -12.06 -3.61
N LEU A 314 -8.58 -13.33 -3.92
CA LEU A 314 -7.49 -14.10 -3.32
C LEU A 314 -6.22 -14.03 -4.18
N ARG A 315 -5.08 -13.73 -3.53
CA ARG A 315 -3.75 -13.95 -4.08
C ARG A 315 -3.00 -14.92 -3.17
N THR A 316 -2.47 -15.97 -3.74
CA THR A 316 -1.82 -17.04 -2.98
C THR A 316 -0.66 -17.65 -3.76
N SER A 317 0.20 -18.42 -3.06
CA SER A 317 1.19 -19.26 -3.71
C SER A 317 0.52 -20.45 -4.39
N LYS A 318 1.17 -21.03 -5.41
CA LYS A 318 0.67 -22.23 -6.09
C LYS A 318 0.56 -23.43 -5.13
N ALA A 319 1.50 -23.55 -4.18
CA ALA A 319 1.47 -24.61 -3.17
C ALA A 319 0.22 -24.51 -2.27
N LEU A 320 -0.10 -23.30 -1.81
CA LEU A 320 -1.30 -23.06 -1.01
C LEU A 320 -2.57 -23.24 -1.84
N LEU A 321 -2.53 -22.85 -3.12
CA LEU A 321 -3.66 -23.01 -4.05
C LEU A 321 -4.01 -24.47 -4.27
N ILE A 322 -3.02 -25.35 -4.53
CA ILE A 322 -3.27 -26.78 -4.70
C ILE A 322 -3.80 -27.43 -3.41
N GLN A 323 -3.32 -26.98 -2.24
CA GLN A 323 -3.83 -27.40 -0.95
C GLN A 323 -5.32 -27.02 -0.80
N MET A 324 -5.69 -25.77 -1.14
CA MET A 324 -7.09 -25.32 -1.11
C MET A 324 -7.94 -26.12 -2.09
N VAL A 325 -7.48 -26.35 -3.32
CA VAL A 325 -8.19 -27.19 -4.30
C VAL A 325 -8.46 -28.58 -3.70
N SER A 326 -7.46 -29.20 -3.09
CA SER A 326 -7.58 -30.55 -2.49
C SER A 326 -8.57 -30.61 -1.30
N LEU A 327 -8.88 -29.46 -0.68
CA LEU A 327 -9.82 -29.33 0.43
C LEU A 327 -11.25 -28.97 -0.04
N VAL A 328 -11.49 -28.78 -1.33
CA VAL A 328 -12.84 -28.50 -1.86
C VAL A 328 -13.81 -29.65 -1.59
N PRO A 329 -13.49 -30.93 -1.87
CA PRO A 329 -14.39 -32.03 -1.59
C PRO A 329 -14.57 -32.23 -0.08
N VAL A 330 -15.82 -32.27 0.36
CA VAL A 330 -16.21 -32.57 1.74
C VAL A 330 -17.32 -33.62 1.76
N GLY A 331 -17.65 -34.14 2.95
CA GLY A 331 -18.69 -35.21 3.06
C GLY A 331 -20.10 -34.81 2.57
N SER A 332 -20.36 -33.53 2.33
CA SER A 332 -21.63 -33.01 1.82
C SER A 332 -21.42 -32.45 0.41
N GLU A 333 -22.16 -32.96 -0.57
CA GLU A 333 -22.14 -32.46 -1.95
C GLU A 333 -22.48 -30.96 -2.01
N ARG A 334 -23.47 -30.51 -1.25
CA ARG A 334 -23.89 -29.09 -1.19
C ARG A 334 -22.75 -28.19 -0.73
N ASP A 335 -22.02 -28.60 0.30
CA ASP A 335 -20.90 -27.80 0.85
C ASP A 335 -19.72 -27.84 -0.12
N THR A 336 -19.46 -28.95 -0.80
CA THR A 336 -18.45 -29.05 -1.87
C THR A 336 -18.74 -28.05 -2.99
N VAL A 337 -19.99 -27.99 -3.46
CA VAL A 337 -20.41 -27.03 -4.50
C VAL A 337 -20.23 -25.58 -4.05
N ILE A 338 -20.58 -25.26 -2.79
CA ILE A 338 -20.39 -23.91 -2.24
C ILE A 338 -18.90 -23.56 -2.18
N ARG A 339 -18.03 -24.49 -1.76
CA ARG A 339 -16.57 -24.27 -1.72
C ARG A 339 -16.00 -24.07 -3.12
N ALA A 340 -16.35 -24.90 -4.08
CA ALA A 340 -15.91 -24.79 -5.47
C ALA A 340 -16.25 -23.41 -6.05
N LYS A 341 -17.52 -22.99 -5.93
CA LYS A 341 -17.98 -21.68 -6.41
C LYS A 341 -17.27 -20.52 -5.71
N SER A 342 -17.11 -20.61 -4.40
CA SER A 342 -16.46 -19.54 -3.61
C SER A 342 -14.97 -19.39 -3.95
N LEU A 343 -14.26 -20.51 -4.15
CA LEU A 343 -12.84 -20.48 -4.53
C LEU A 343 -12.67 -19.90 -5.94
N CYS A 344 -13.46 -20.38 -6.91
CA CYS A 344 -13.40 -19.87 -8.28
C CYS A 344 -13.68 -18.35 -8.33
N ARG A 345 -14.71 -17.87 -7.61
CA ARG A 345 -15.01 -16.45 -7.52
C ARG A 345 -13.85 -15.65 -6.88
N ALA A 346 -13.23 -16.18 -5.83
CA ALA A 346 -12.11 -15.53 -5.16
C ALA A 346 -10.87 -15.38 -6.06
N LEU A 347 -10.71 -16.31 -7.01
CA LEU A 347 -9.60 -16.31 -7.99
C LEU A 347 -9.92 -15.48 -9.25
N GLY A 348 -11.14 -14.93 -9.37
CA GLY A 348 -11.51 -14.10 -10.51
C GLY A 348 -11.74 -14.87 -11.82
N GLY A 349 -11.87 -16.19 -11.78
CA GLY A 349 -12.09 -17.04 -12.97
C GLY A 349 -10.81 -17.56 -13.62
N GLU A 350 -9.64 -17.28 -13.04
CA GLU A 350 -8.33 -17.77 -13.50
C GLU A 350 -7.77 -18.77 -12.47
N LEU A 351 -7.44 -19.97 -12.91
CA LEU A 351 -6.84 -21.01 -12.06
C LEU A 351 -5.49 -21.43 -12.64
N ASP A 352 -4.41 -20.89 -12.04
CA ASP A 352 -3.04 -21.24 -12.41
C ASP A 352 -2.43 -22.21 -11.39
N LEU A 353 -2.33 -23.50 -11.81
CA LEU A 353 -1.70 -24.57 -11.07
C LEU A 353 -0.39 -25.01 -11.75
N SER A 354 0.15 -24.24 -12.69
CA SER A 354 1.36 -24.60 -13.43
C SER A 354 2.55 -24.84 -12.48
N GLU A 355 3.46 -25.71 -12.90
CA GLU A 355 4.65 -26.08 -12.13
C GLU A 355 4.36 -26.77 -10.78
N THR A 356 3.13 -27.28 -10.59
CA THR A 356 2.77 -28.11 -9.42
C THR A 356 2.61 -29.56 -9.85
N THR A 357 2.73 -30.49 -8.90
CA THR A 357 2.45 -31.89 -9.18
C THR A 357 0.99 -32.20 -8.84
N LEU A 358 0.21 -32.60 -9.85
CA LEU A 358 -1.18 -32.99 -9.68
C LEU A 358 -1.26 -34.49 -9.52
N ASP A 359 -1.76 -34.93 -8.37
CA ASP A 359 -2.11 -36.33 -8.10
C ASP A 359 -3.59 -36.61 -8.43
N GLN A 360 -4.01 -37.84 -8.29
CA GLN A 360 -5.41 -38.23 -8.57
C GLN A 360 -6.40 -37.48 -7.65
N ARG A 361 -6.06 -37.27 -6.37
CA ARG A 361 -6.89 -36.53 -5.42
C ARG A 361 -7.12 -35.09 -5.85
N ALA A 362 -6.06 -34.40 -6.28
CA ALA A 362 -6.15 -33.04 -6.79
C ALA A 362 -6.99 -32.96 -8.08
N CYS A 363 -6.82 -33.94 -8.99
CA CYS A 363 -7.64 -34.04 -10.21
C CYS A 363 -9.12 -34.28 -9.90
N ASP A 364 -9.45 -35.16 -8.97
CA ASP A 364 -10.84 -35.42 -8.55
C ASP A 364 -11.45 -34.15 -7.90
N ALA A 365 -10.66 -33.38 -7.16
CA ALA A 365 -11.10 -32.11 -6.59
C ALA A 365 -11.31 -31.03 -7.68
N LEU A 366 -10.43 -30.99 -8.69
CA LEU A 366 -10.60 -30.11 -9.85
C LEU A 366 -11.88 -30.39 -10.63
N VAL A 367 -12.31 -31.65 -10.75
CA VAL A 367 -13.59 -31.99 -11.37
C VAL A 367 -14.74 -31.23 -10.72
N TRP A 368 -14.80 -31.16 -9.39
CA TRP A 368 -15.80 -30.40 -8.68
C TRP A 368 -15.77 -28.89 -9.01
N ILE A 369 -14.56 -28.33 -9.09
CA ILE A 369 -14.39 -26.92 -9.45
C ILE A 369 -14.87 -26.69 -10.89
N LEU A 370 -14.43 -27.50 -11.85
CA LEU A 370 -14.79 -27.39 -13.25
C LEU A 370 -16.30 -27.58 -13.49
N GLU A 371 -16.92 -28.52 -12.80
CA GLU A 371 -18.36 -28.82 -12.96
C GLU A 371 -19.23 -27.69 -12.44
N PHE A 372 -18.93 -27.19 -11.22
CA PHE A 372 -19.81 -26.28 -10.50
C PHE A 372 -19.38 -24.81 -10.52
N SER A 373 -18.17 -24.49 -11.02
CA SER A 373 -17.75 -23.09 -11.17
C SER A 373 -18.55 -22.40 -12.28
N GLU A 374 -19.00 -21.20 -11.97
CA GLU A 374 -19.52 -20.27 -12.96
C GLU A 374 -18.46 -19.20 -13.22
N GLY A 375 -17.92 -19.14 -14.46
CA GLY A 375 -16.94 -18.11 -14.84
C GLY A 375 -15.46 -18.49 -14.70
N LEU A 376 -15.12 -19.78 -14.59
CA LEU A 376 -13.73 -20.21 -14.79
C LEU A 376 -13.43 -20.18 -16.28
N THR A 377 -12.63 -19.20 -16.69
CA THR A 377 -12.29 -18.97 -18.10
C THR A 377 -10.90 -19.46 -18.47
N GLU A 378 -9.96 -19.38 -17.54
CA GLU A 378 -8.57 -19.74 -17.76
C GLU A 378 -8.13 -20.83 -16.80
N LEU A 379 -7.54 -21.90 -17.34
CA LEU A 379 -6.98 -23.01 -16.59
C LEU A 379 -5.56 -23.32 -17.09
N ASN A 380 -4.58 -23.06 -16.25
CA ASN A 380 -3.19 -23.38 -16.55
C ASN A 380 -2.75 -24.58 -15.73
N LEU A 381 -2.47 -25.69 -16.44
CA LEU A 381 -1.96 -26.96 -15.91
C LEU A 381 -0.61 -27.31 -16.54
N SER A 382 0.14 -26.32 -17.03
CA SER A 382 1.45 -26.60 -17.64
C SER A 382 2.47 -27.05 -16.58
N HIS A 383 3.39 -27.92 -16.99
CA HIS A 383 4.42 -28.49 -16.10
C HIS A 383 3.88 -29.25 -14.87
N CYS A 384 2.65 -29.79 -14.92
CA CYS A 384 1.99 -30.46 -13.78
C CYS A 384 2.24 -31.99 -13.75
N GLN A 385 3.09 -32.52 -14.61
CA GLN A 385 3.35 -33.95 -14.76
C GLN A 385 2.07 -34.78 -15.09
N LEU A 386 1.08 -34.16 -15.73
CA LEU A 386 -0.16 -34.81 -16.11
C LEU A 386 0.12 -35.97 -17.07
N THR A 387 -0.53 -37.11 -16.79
CA THR A 387 -0.59 -38.28 -17.66
C THR A 387 -1.91 -38.33 -18.41
N ASP A 388 -2.00 -39.17 -19.43
CA ASP A 388 -3.23 -39.39 -20.18
C ASP A 388 -4.39 -39.78 -19.26
N GLN A 389 -4.15 -40.62 -18.24
CA GLN A 389 -5.17 -41.03 -17.29
C GLN A 389 -5.75 -39.86 -16.46
N LEU A 390 -4.87 -39.00 -15.96
CA LEU A 390 -5.28 -37.84 -15.16
C LEU A 390 -6.06 -36.83 -16.00
N LEU A 391 -5.54 -36.49 -17.19
CA LEU A 391 -6.21 -35.55 -18.06
C LEU A 391 -7.53 -36.11 -18.62
N HIS A 392 -7.62 -37.41 -18.86
CA HIS A 392 -8.87 -38.06 -19.27
C HIS A 392 -10.01 -37.86 -18.26
N THR A 393 -9.70 -37.77 -16.96
CA THR A 393 -10.66 -37.48 -15.89
C THR A 393 -11.20 -36.04 -15.98
N LEU A 394 -10.35 -35.09 -16.42
CA LEU A 394 -10.70 -33.66 -16.46
C LEU A 394 -11.45 -33.26 -17.74
N ILE A 395 -11.09 -33.85 -18.90
CA ILE A 395 -11.61 -33.48 -20.22
C ILE A 395 -13.16 -33.32 -20.28
N PRO A 396 -13.98 -34.23 -19.71
CA PRO A 396 -15.44 -34.08 -19.77
C PRO A 396 -15.97 -32.78 -19.12
N HIS A 397 -15.20 -32.19 -18.20
CA HIS A 397 -15.60 -31.02 -17.41
C HIS A 397 -14.98 -29.70 -17.93
N LEU A 398 -14.12 -29.75 -18.96
CA LEU A 398 -13.43 -28.58 -19.53
C LEU A 398 -14.28 -27.76 -20.51
N HIS A 399 -15.52 -28.12 -20.73
CA HIS A 399 -16.39 -27.50 -21.73
C HIS A 399 -16.74 -26.02 -21.45
N LYS A 400 -16.44 -25.51 -20.25
CA LYS A 400 -16.65 -24.10 -19.85
C LYS A 400 -15.37 -23.25 -19.94
N VAL A 401 -14.19 -23.87 -20.01
CA VAL A 401 -12.91 -23.21 -20.08
C VAL A 401 -12.69 -22.61 -21.46
N GLN A 402 -12.17 -21.38 -21.53
CA GLN A 402 -11.86 -20.70 -22.79
C GLN A 402 -10.39 -20.83 -23.16
N ASP A 403 -9.51 -20.71 -22.15
CA ASP A 403 -8.06 -20.88 -22.31
C ASP A 403 -7.56 -22.03 -21.43
N LEU A 404 -7.08 -23.10 -22.08
CA LEU A 404 -6.53 -24.26 -21.42
C LEU A 404 -5.05 -24.42 -21.79
N ASP A 405 -4.16 -24.42 -20.81
CA ASP A 405 -2.77 -24.74 -21.03
C ASP A 405 -2.40 -26.07 -20.34
N VAL A 406 -2.10 -27.09 -21.15
CA VAL A 406 -1.61 -28.39 -20.70
C VAL A 406 -0.22 -28.69 -21.24
N SER A 407 0.55 -27.65 -21.58
CA SER A 407 1.91 -27.77 -22.10
C SER A 407 2.88 -28.40 -21.09
N HIS A 408 3.97 -28.96 -21.60
CA HIS A 408 5.04 -29.53 -20.78
C HIS A 408 4.57 -30.64 -19.81
N ASN A 409 3.67 -31.51 -20.29
CA ASN A 409 3.16 -32.64 -19.53
C ASN A 409 3.56 -33.97 -20.21
N LYS A 410 2.98 -35.08 -19.78
CA LYS A 410 3.28 -36.43 -20.30
C LYS A 410 2.13 -36.97 -21.17
N ILE A 411 1.45 -36.07 -21.89
CA ILE A 411 0.29 -36.43 -22.73
C ILE A 411 0.80 -37.08 -24.01
N THR A 412 0.15 -38.19 -24.44
CA THR A 412 0.50 -38.95 -25.63
C THR A 412 -0.64 -38.88 -26.67
N ASP A 413 -0.39 -39.52 -27.82
CA ASP A 413 -1.39 -39.65 -28.93
C ASP A 413 -2.68 -40.36 -28.49
N ALA A 414 -2.69 -41.08 -27.34
CA ALA A 414 -3.87 -41.72 -26.78
C ALA A 414 -5.03 -40.75 -26.43
N LEU A 415 -4.71 -39.47 -26.23
CA LEU A 415 -5.73 -38.45 -25.93
C LEU A 415 -6.14 -37.59 -27.14
N THR A 416 -5.55 -37.79 -28.32
CA THR A 416 -5.81 -36.98 -29.52
C THR A 416 -7.31 -36.87 -29.82
N ASP A 417 -8.02 -37.98 -29.92
CA ASP A 417 -9.45 -38.00 -30.24
C ASP A 417 -10.28 -37.25 -29.15
N ARG A 418 -9.90 -37.34 -27.90
CA ARG A 418 -10.57 -36.67 -26.79
C ARG A 418 -10.36 -35.18 -26.80
N LEU A 419 -9.16 -34.71 -27.11
CA LEU A 419 -8.86 -33.29 -27.24
C LEU A 419 -9.60 -32.67 -28.44
N LEU A 420 -9.65 -33.38 -29.57
CA LEU A 420 -10.44 -32.96 -30.75
C LEU A 420 -11.93 -32.93 -30.43
N GLN A 421 -12.45 -33.91 -29.67
CA GLN A 421 -13.85 -33.92 -29.22
C GLN A 421 -14.14 -32.73 -28.30
N LEU A 422 -13.23 -32.37 -27.37
CA LEU A 422 -13.37 -31.19 -26.50
C LEU A 422 -13.59 -29.92 -27.31
N VAL A 423 -12.73 -29.69 -28.31
CA VAL A 423 -12.80 -28.51 -29.19
C VAL A 423 -14.06 -28.50 -30.03
N SER A 424 -14.56 -29.68 -30.45
CA SER A 424 -15.83 -29.78 -31.19
C SER A 424 -17.07 -29.42 -30.34
N ILE A 425 -17.02 -29.65 -29.03
CA ILE A 425 -18.08 -29.31 -28.08
C ILE A 425 -17.97 -27.83 -27.66
N ASN A 426 -16.77 -27.36 -27.38
CA ASN A 426 -16.47 -25.97 -26.99
C ASN A 426 -15.71 -25.25 -28.10
N THR A 427 -16.40 -24.59 -29.01
CA THR A 427 -15.85 -23.92 -30.18
C THR A 427 -15.16 -22.59 -29.85
N SER A 428 -15.14 -22.17 -28.57
CA SER A 428 -14.44 -20.96 -28.11
C SER A 428 -13.18 -21.26 -27.33
N ILE A 429 -12.85 -22.53 -27.10
CA ILE A 429 -11.65 -22.91 -26.33
C ILE A 429 -10.37 -22.76 -27.18
N THR A 430 -9.32 -22.27 -26.54
CA THR A 430 -7.93 -22.34 -27.01
C THR A 430 -7.18 -23.35 -26.13
N VAL A 431 -6.50 -24.32 -26.75
CA VAL A 431 -5.76 -25.37 -26.05
C VAL A 431 -4.28 -25.30 -26.41
N ARG A 432 -3.44 -25.07 -25.41
CA ARG A 432 -1.95 -25.08 -25.55
C ARG A 432 -1.44 -26.46 -25.15
N VAL A 433 -0.70 -27.12 -26.03
CA VAL A 433 -0.19 -28.49 -25.85
C VAL A 433 1.30 -28.64 -26.15
N PHE A 434 2.08 -27.55 -26.00
CA PHE A 434 3.52 -27.54 -26.25
C PHE A 434 4.27 -28.62 -25.46
N SER A 435 5.33 -29.18 -26.06
CA SER A 435 6.28 -30.07 -25.35
C SER A 435 5.64 -31.22 -24.59
N ASN A 436 4.63 -31.87 -25.17
CA ASN A 436 4.06 -33.14 -24.70
C ASN A 436 4.66 -34.33 -25.46
N ASN A 437 4.32 -35.55 -25.10
CA ASN A 437 4.77 -36.77 -25.74
C ASN A 437 3.93 -37.15 -27.00
N ILE A 438 3.26 -36.19 -27.61
CA ILE A 438 2.44 -36.36 -28.80
C ILE A 438 3.35 -36.53 -30.02
N MET A 439 3.30 -37.70 -30.67
CA MET A 439 4.14 -38.03 -31.82
C MET A 439 3.46 -37.63 -33.13
N ASP A 440 2.17 -37.89 -33.29
CA ASP A 440 1.39 -37.47 -34.45
C ASP A 440 0.70 -36.13 -34.20
N ARG A 441 1.28 -35.08 -34.75
CA ARG A 441 0.75 -33.69 -34.65
C ARG A 441 -0.22 -33.36 -35.77
N THR A 442 -0.35 -34.19 -36.79
CA THR A 442 -1.15 -33.93 -37.98
C THR A 442 -2.61 -33.54 -37.66
N PRO A 443 -3.31 -34.18 -36.69
CA PRO A 443 -4.69 -33.83 -36.38
C PRO A 443 -4.89 -32.42 -35.84
N PHE A 444 -3.86 -31.83 -35.24
CA PHE A 444 -3.92 -30.50 -34.58
C PHE A 444 -3.46 -29.34 -35.47
N LEU A 445 -2.63 -29.61 -36.52
CA LEU A 445 -1.96 -28.57 -37.31
C LEU A 445 -2.91 -27.62 -38.05
N ASN A 446 -4.10 -28.08 -38.41
CA ASN A 446 -5.09 -27.31 -39.17
C ASN A 446 -6.24 -26.82 -38.32
N ASP A 447 -6.21 -27.06 -37.02
CA ASP A 447 -7.28 -26.66 -36.10
C ASP A 447 -6.85 -25.39 -35.35
N LYS A 448 -7.55 -24.29 -35.59
CA LYS A 448 -7.29 -22.96 -35.00
C LYS A 448 -7.37 -22.90 -33.47
N HIS A 449 -7.93 -23.93 -32.83
CA HIS A 449 -8.10 -24.02 -31.41
C HIS A 449 -6.86 -24.56 -30.67
N PHE A 450 -5.92 -25.15 -31.43
CA PHE A 450 -4.71 -25.70 -30.84
C PHE A 450 -3.48 -24.83 -31.14
N GLU A 451 -2.73 -24.54 -30.09
CA GLU A 451 -1.42 -23.95 -30.17
C GLU A 451 -0.35 -25.01 -29.87
N MET A 452 0.47 -25.33 -30.88
CA MET A 452 1.54 -26.33 -30.81
C MET A 452 2.79 -25.81 -31.52
N TRP A 453 3.95 -25.77 -30.84
CA TRP A 453 5.26 -25.42 -31.41
C TRP A 453 6.34 -26.41 -30.98
#